data_19f2b5452808098541fd9c39ede0e18a
#
_entry.id   19f2b5452808098541fd9c39ede0e18a
#
_cell.length_a   1.000
_cell.length_b   1.000
_cell.length_c   1.000
_cell.angle_alpha   90.00
_cell.angle_beta   90.00
_cell.angle_gamma   90.00
#
_symmetry.space_group_name_H-M   'P 1'
#
loop_
_entity.id
_entity.type
_entity.pdbx_description
1 polymer ?
#
loop_
_entity_poly.entity_id
_entity_poly.type
_entity_poly.pdbx_seq_one_letter_code
_entity_poly.pdbx_strand_id
1 'polypeptide(L)'
;MKKFILVLLKIILILILTFIGFVAYITITDYRPDDIEIMEVSGPQAEVFELQQDTLNLLAWNIGYAGLGAEMDFFYDKGKQVRPTKKMSRKYLNNISKFIGEQDSVDFILLQEIDEKARRSHHANEVQEIRELMNNSYSVFAKNYHCQFIPVPVYEPMGYVRGGMLTISDFPISKAERHAYPLIASWPNKLFLLDRCFILTRFPLANGKDLVILNTHNSAYVTDKNLRIKELKIITNKMKEEFSKGNYVVAGGDWNANPPGYEPADNYNGHKFFKSEVQMDLNSIPEGWIWAYDNKAPTNRQNYKSFVKGENPTTILDYFVVSPNIELIKAEVIDLNFQDSDHNPIYVKIRLRNN
;
A
#
# COMPACT_ATOMS: atom_id res chain seq x y z
N MET A 1 18.24 -51.91 -19.07
CA MET A 1 18.81 -51.03 -18.04
C MET A 1 19.57 -49.83 -18.60
N LYS A 2 20.70 -49.98 -19.34
CA LYS A 2 21.48 -48.83 -19.85
C LYS A 2 20.70 -47.79 -20.66
N LYS A 3 19.81 -48.22 -21.58
CA LYS A 3 18.94 -47.30 -22.37
C LYS A 3 17.97 -46.48 -21.49
N PHE A 4 17.38 -47.11 -20.47
CA PHE A 4 16.48 -46.47 -19.52
C PHE A 4 17.20 -45.41 -18.69
N ILE A 5 18.37 -45.72 -18.17
CA ILE A 5 19.22 -44.77 -17.43
C ILE A 5 19.58 -43.58 -18.32
N LEU A 6 19.94 -43.81 -19.58
CA LEU A 6 20.29 -42.75 -20.52
C LEU A 6 19.11 -41.82 -20.82
N VAL A 7 17.90 -42.35 -20.94
CA VAL A 7 16.67 -41.57 -21.10
C VAL A 7 16.39 -40.72 -19.85
N LEU A 8 16.51 -41.34 -18.66
CA LEU A 8 16.30 -40.64 -17.40
C LEU A 8 17.32 -39.48 -17.23
N LEU A 9 18.59 -39.71 -17.55
CA LEU A 9 19.62 -38.65 -17.50
C LEU A 9 19.34 -37.52 -18.46
N LYS A 10 18.82 -37.80 -19.68
CA LYS A 10 18.41 -36.75 -20.63
C LYS A 10 17.23 -35.95 -20.10
N ILE A 11 16.22 -36.59 -19.49
CA ILE A 11 15.07 -35.88 -18.88
C ILE A 11 15.55 -34.98 -17.75
N ILE A 12 16.40 -35.49 -16.86
CA ILE A 12 16.98 -34.68 -15.78
C ILE A 12 17.77 -33.49 -16.33
N LEU A 13 18.59 -33.70 -17.36
CA LEU A 13 19.35 -32.62 -17.99
C LEU A 13 18.42 -31.55 -18.56
N ILE A 14 17.35 -31.95 -19.28
CA ILE A 14 16.35 -31.02 -19.83
C ILE A 14 15.69 -30.22 -18.70
N LEU A 15 15.30 -30.86 -17.61
CA LEU A 15 14.70 -30.18 -16.46
C LEU A 15 15.66 -29.15 -15.83
N ILE A 16 16.93 -29.51 -15.67
CA ILE A 16 17.97 -28.61 -15.15
C ILE A 16 18.16 -27.41 -16.10
N LEU A 17 18.28 -27.64 -17.41
CA LEU A 17 18.45 -26.56 -18.38
C LEU A 17 17.22 -25.64 -18.43
N THR A 18 16.01 -26.20 -18.33
CA THR A 18 14.75 -25.43 -18.25
C THR A 18 14.71 -24.59 -16.99
N PHE A 19 15.11 -25.15 -15.84
CA PHE A 19 15.18 -24.42 -14.59
C PHE A 19 16.22 -23.28 -14.63
N ILE A 20 17.43 -23.56 -15.16
CA ILE A 20 18.45 -22.52 -15.35
C ILE A 20 17.94 -21.42 -16.27
N GLY A 21 17.32 -21.78 -17.41
CA GLY A 21 16.72 -20.82 -18.33
C GLY A 21 15.63 -19.98 -17.68
N PHE A 22 14.76 -20.57 -16.87
CA PHE A 22 13.75 -19.87 -16.10
C PHE A 22 14.37 -18.89 -15.09
N VAL A 23 15.36 -19.33 -14.30
CA VAL A 23 16.03 -18.44 -13.33
C VAL A 23 16.78 -17.31 -14.02
N ALA A 24 17.42 -17.58 -15.16
CA ALA A 24 18.06 -16.55 -15.98
C ALA A 24 17.04 -15.53 -16.49
N TYR A 25 15.90 -16.00 -17.01
CA TYR A 25 14.81 -15.14 -17.50
C TYR A 25 14.30 -14.21 -16.41
N ILE A 26 13.91 -14.73 -15.24
CA ILE A 26 13.39 -13.89 -14.14
C ILE A 26 14.46 -12.95 -13.58
N THR A 27 15.75 -13.31 -13.64
CA THR A 27 16.85 -12.44 -13.20
C THR A 27 17.10 -11.28 -14.18
N ILE A 28 17.01 -11.54 -15.49
CA ILE A 28 17.20 -10.51 -16.52
C ILE A 28 16.01 -9.56 -16.60
N THR A 29 14.79 -10.07 -16.37
CA THR A 29 13.55 -9.29 -16.42
C THR A 29 13.12 -8.73 -15.05
N ASP A 30 13.98 -8.85 -14.02
CA ASP A 30 13.76 -8.33 -12.69
C ASP A 30 13.58 -6.80 -12.70
N TYR A 31 12.54 -6.32 -12.04
CA TYR A 31 12.31 -4.88 -11.87
C TYR A 31 13.31 -4.34 -10.84
N ARG A 32 14.06 -3.32 -11.23
CA ARG A 32 15.10 -2.70 -10.40
C ARG A 32 14.93 -1.22 -10.44
N PRO A 33 14.02 -0.67 -9.62
CA PRO A 33 13.83 0.77 -9.56
C PRO A 33 15.04 1.47 -8.95
N ASP A 34 15.27 2.70 -9.37
CA ASP A 34 16.22 3.59 -8.71
C ASP A 34 15.72 3.97 -7.30
N ASP A 35 16.63 4.44 -6.43
CA ASP A 35 16.29 4.88 -5.08
C ASP A 35 15.23 6.00 -5.10
N ILE A 36 15.31 6.89 -6.09
CA ILE A 36 14.34 7.96 -6.34
C ILE A 36 14.03 8.01 -7.83
N GLU A 37 12.75 7.90 -8.19
CA GLU A 37 12.26 8.03 -9.56
C GLU A 37 11.26 9.18 -9.66
N ILE A 38 11.38 10.01 -10.70
CA ILE A 38 10.34 11.00 -11.03
C ILE A 38 9.18 10.24 -11.69
N MET A 39 7.99 10.49 -11.18
CA MET A 39 6.79 9.78 -11.63
C MET A 39 5.98 10.63 -12.61
N GLU A 40 5.37 9.95 -13.57
CA GLU A 40 4.41 10.55 -14.48
C GLU A 40 3.09 10.84 -13.77
N VAL A 41 2.59 12.04 -13.95
CA VAL A 41 1.26 12.47 -13.47
C VAL A 41 0.26 12.26 -14.60
N SER A 42 -0.79 11.47 -14.34
CA SER A 42 -1.93 11.32 -15.24
C SER A 42 -3.08 12.19 -14.77
N GLY A 43 -3.85 12.79 -15.69
CA GLY A 43 -5.02 13.61 -15.37
C GLY A 43 -5.32 14.65 -16.44
N PRO A 44 -6.23 15.58 -16.19
CA PRO A 44 -6.58 16.65 -17.11
C PRO A 44 -5.37 17.53 -17.45
N GLN A 45 -5.34 18.07 -18.67
CA GLN A 45 -4.37 19.12 -18.99
C GLN A 45 -4.78 20.42 -18.27
N ALA A 46 -4.05 20.78 -17.23
CA ALA A 46 -4.21 22.04 -16.54
C ALA A 46 -2.85 22.63 -16.18
N GLU A 47 -2.78 23.95 -16.15
CA GLU A 47 -1.65 24.62 -15.52
C GLU A 47 -1.64 24.31 -14.04
N VAL A 48 -0.45 24.11 -13.47
CA VAL A 48 -0.30 23.96 -12.02
C VAL A 48 -0.60 25.31 -11.40
N PHE A 49 -1.60 25.36 -10.56
CA PHE A 49 -1.96 26.56 -9.80
C PHE A 49 -1.77 26.30 -8.30
N GLU A 50 -1.65 27.38 -7.56
CA GLU A 50 -1.52 27.32 -6.12
C GLU A 50 -2.81 26.83 -5.47
N LEU A 51 -2.69 25.88 -4.56
CA LEU A 51 -3.80 25.39 -3.75
C LEU A 51 -4.28 26.54 -2.82
N GLN A 52 -5.55 26.90 -2.93
CA GLN A 52 -6.14 28.01 -2.17
C GLN A 52 -6.86 27.55 -0.89
N GLN A 53 -7.17 26.27 -0.79
CA GLN A 53 -7.90 25.72 0.35
C GLN A 53 -6.93 25.46 1.51
N ASP A 54 -7.33 25.83 2.71
CA ASP A 54 -6.59 25.54 3.95
C ASP A 54 -7.10 24.28 4.66
N THR A 55 -8.35 23.91 4.40
CA THR A 55 -8.99 22.74 5.02
C THR A 55 -9.16 21.65 3.99
N LEU A 56 -8.59 20.47 4.27
CA LEU A 56 -8.41 19.39 3.32
C LEU A 56 -8.85 18.05 3.92
N ASN A 57 -9.37 17.18 3.06
CA ASN A 57 -9.88 15.87 3.39
C ASN A 57 -9.06 14.80 2.67
N LEU A 58 -8.54 13.84 3.41
CA LEU A 58 -7.72 12.76 2.86
C LEU A 58 -8.29 11.40 3.26
N LEU A 59 -8.20 10.45 2.35
CA LEU A 59 -8.55 9.05 2.56
C LEU A 59 -7.32 8.18 2.27
N ALA A 60 -7.02 7.19 3.13
CA ALA A 60 -6.07 6.14 2.80
C ALA A 60 -6.74 4.77 2.90
N TRP A 61 -6.47 3.89 1.93
CA TRP A 61 -7.03 2.55 1.92
C TRP A 61 -6.13 1.55 1.20
N ASN A 62 -5.71 0.51 1.91
CA ASN A 62 -5.16 -0.69 1.30
C ASN A 62 -6.33 -1.51 0.75
N ILE A 63 -6.45 -1.61 -0.58
CA ILE A 63 -7.59 -2.28 -1.23
C ILE A 63 -7.40 -3.78 -1.45
N GLY A 64 -6.27 -4.34 -0.97
CA GLY A 64 -5.99 -5.78 -1.07
C GLY A 64 -6.15 -6.34 -2.48
N TYR A 65 -5.73 -5.59 -3.52
CA TYR A 65 -5.85 -5.95 -4.95
C TYR A 65 -7.23 -6.55 -5.31
N ALA A 66 -8.30 -6.02 -4.73
CA ALA A 66 -9.68 -6.54 -4.85
C ALA A 66 -9.74 -8.07 -4.70
N GLY A 67 -8.95 -8.59 -3.78
CA GLY A 67 -8.74 -10.03 -3.62
C GLY A 67 -8.88 -10.56 -2.19
N LEU A 68 -9.00 -9.68 -1.18
CA LEU A 68 -8.97 -10.06 0.24
C LEU A 68 -10.23 -9.64 1.02
N GLY A 69 -11.40 -9.60 0.35
CA GLY A 69 -12.67 -9.29 0.99
C GLY A 69 -13.08 -10.33 2.06
N ALA A 70 -14.19 -10.08 2.74
CA ALA A 70 -14.64 -10.80 3.93
C ALA A 70 -14.73 -12.32 3.76
N GLU A 71 -15.11 -12.81 2.58
CA GLU A 71 -15.25 -14.24 2.29
C GLU A 71 -13.90 -14.97 2.12
N MET A 72 -12.78 -14.20 2.00
CA MET A 72 -11.45 -14.75 1.76
C MET A 72 -10.73 -15.09 3.07
N ASP A 73 -9.97 -16.17 3.03
CA ASP A 73 -8.77 -16.38 3.83
C ASP A 73 -7.51 -16.18 2.95
N PHE A 74 -6.33 -16.17 3.52
CA PHE A 74 -5.12 -15.97 2.74
C PHE A 74 -3.99 -16.92 3.17
N PHE A 75 -3.40 -17.60 2.22
CA PHE A 75 -2.43 -18.65 2.50
C PHE A 75 -1.17 -18.17 3.24
N TYR A 76 -0.74 -16.91 3.06
CA TYR A 76 0.36 -16.33 3.84
C TYR A 76 0.00 -16.15 5.32
N ASP A 77 -1.28 -15.96 5.63
CA ASP A 77 -1.80 -15.83 7.01
C ASP A 77 -2.27 -17.18 7.58
N LYS A 78 -1.76 -18.28 7.05
CA LYS A 78 -2.15 -19.65 7.42
C LYS A 78 -3.55 -20.05 6.95
N GLY A 79 -4.17 -19.30 6.07
CA GLY A 79 -5.37 -19.69 5.33
C GLY A 79 -5.05 -20.70 4.20
N LYS A 80 -5.96 -20.88 3.29
CA LYS A 80 -5.84 -21.87 2.21
C LYS A 80 -5.93 -21.27 0.81
N GLN A 81 -6.63 -20.15 0.67
CA GLN A 81 -6.91 -19.54 -0.61
C GLN A 81 -5.73 -18.66 -1.06
N VAL A 82 -5.45 -18.69 -2.35
CA VAL A 82 -4.41 -17.85 -2.98
C VAL A 82 -5.04 -16.59 -3.58
N ARG A 83 -6.25 -16.72 -4.09
CA ARG A 83 -7.03 -15.65 -4.70
C ARG A 83 -8.51 -15.99 -4.69
N PRO A 84 -9.41 -15.01 -4.78
CA PRO A 84 -10.84 -15.24 -4.93
C PRO A 84 -11.15 -15.82 -6.31
N THR A 85 -12.40 -16.28 -6.51
CA THR A 85 -12.91 -16.54 -7.85
C THR A 85 -12.97 -15.24 -8.66
N LYS A 86 -12.93 -15.34 -10.00
CA LYS A 86 -13.04 -14.15 -10.87
C LYS A 86 -14.31 -13.33 -10.59
N LYS A 87 -15.43 -14.00 -10.27
CA LYS A 87 -16.70 -13.34 -9.92
C LYS A 87 -16.57 -12.54 -8.61
N MET A 88 -15.92 -13.11 -7.61
CA MET A 88 -15.71 -12.43 -6.31
C MET A 88 -14.77 -11.25 -6.46
N SER A 89 -13.62 -11.43 -7.13
CA SER A 89 -12.69 -10.34 -7.39
C SER A 89 -13.38 -9.16 -8.11
N ARG A 90 -14.21 -9.46 -9.13
CA ARG A 90 -14.98 -8.40 -9.80
C ARG A 90 -16.02 -7.75 -8.88
N LYS A 91 -16.68 -8.50 -7.99
CA LYS A 91 -17.58 -7.94 -6.99
C LYS A 91 -16.84 -6.96 -6.07
N TYR A 92 -15.69 -7.38 -5.54
CA TYR A 92 -14.87 -6.52 -4.66
C TYR A 92 -14.43 -5.26 -5.38
N LEU A 93 -13.88 -5.38 -6.58
CA LEU A 93 -13.43 -4.22 -7.36
C LEU A 93 -14.57 -3.24 -7.65
N ASN A 94 -15.76 -3.75 -8.03
CA ASN A 94 -16.92 -2.90 -8.28
C ASN A 94 -17.37 -2.14 -7.02
N ASN A 95 -17.34 -2.78 -5.86
CA ASN A 95 -17.71 -2.16 -4.58
C ASN A 95 -16.67 -1.14 -4.14
N ILE A 96 -15.36 -1.46 -4.27
CA ILE A 96 -14.25 -0.54 -4.02
C ILE A 96 -14.37 0.69 -4.92
N SER A 97 -14.57 0.49 -6.23
CA SER A 97 -14.74 1.60 -7.19
C SER A 97 -15.96 2.45 -6.85
N LYS A 98 -17.08 1.81 -6.51
CA LYS A 98 -18.28 2.53 -6.09
C LYS A 98 -18.03 3.39 -4.85
N PHE A 99 -17.39 2.80 -3.81
CA PHE A 99 -17.07 3.53 -2.59
C PHE A 99 -16.16 4.73 -2.87
N ILE A 100 -15.10 4.55 -3.69
CA ILE A 100 -14.19 5.64 -4.08
C ILE A 100 -14.95 6.73 -4.86
N GLY A 101 -15.81 6.36 -5.81
CA GLY A 101 -16.58 7.30 -6.62
C GLY A 101 -17.66 8.07 -5.85
N GLU A 102 -18.02 7.63 -4.65
CA GLU A 102 -18.97 8.32 -3.76
C GLU A 102 -18.27 9.29 -2.77
N GLN A 103 -16.92 9.46 -2.88
CA GLN A 103 -16.17 10.33 -1.98
C GLN A 103 -16.02 11.76 -2.48
N ASP A 104 -17.12 12.42 -2.88
CA ASP A 104 -17.14 13.76 -3.48
C ASP A 104 -16.48 14.86 -2.62
N SER A 105 -16.32 14.63 -1.32
CA SER A 105 -15.72 15.60 -0.38
C SER A 105 -14.26 15.30 -0.05
N VAL A 106 -13.66 14.29 -0.65
CA VAL A 106 -12.28 13.87 -0.38
C VAL A 106 -11.35 14.46 -1.44
N ASP A 107 -10.43 15.30 -1.03
CA ASP A 107 -9.48 16.01 -1.89
C ASP A 107 -8.31 15.11 -2.35
N PHE A 108 -7.91 14.13 -1.52
CA PHE A 108 -6.78 13.21 -1.79
C PHE A 108 -7.11 11.78 -1.37
N ILE A 109 -6.86 10.83 -2.27
CA ILE A 109 -7.04 9.40 -2.00
C ILE A 109 -5.71 8.67 -2.17
N LEU A 110 -5.29 7.95 -1.13
CA LEU A 110 -4.04 7.20 -1.06
C LEU A 110 -4.37 5.70 -1.05
N LEU A 111 -4.20 5.03 -2.19
CA LEU A 111 -4.48 3.60 -2.31
C LEU A 111 -3.19 2.79 -2.25
N GLN A 112 -3.22 1.65 -1.55
CA GLN A 112 -2.18 0.64 -1.52
C GLN A 112 -2.73 -0.68 -2.04
N GLU A 113 -1.83 -1.59 -2.46
CA GLU A 113 -2.17 -2.89 -3.04
C GLU A 113 -3.17 -2.80 -4.20
N ILE A 114 -2.88 -1.98 -5.19
CA ILE A 114 -3.66 -1.86 -6.42
C ILE A 114 -2.91 -2.50 -7.59
N ASP A 115 -3.55 -3.41 -8.32
CA ASP A 115 -2.94 -4.12 -9.44
C ASP A 115 -3.18 -3.41 -10.78
N GLU A 116 -2.11 -3.30 -11.57
CA GLU A 116 -2.19 -2.91 -12.98
C GLU A 116 -2.39 -4.14 -13.87
N LYS A 117 -1.78 -5.26 -13.49
CA LYS A 117 -1.96 -6.56 -14.13
C LYS A 117 -1.40 -7.66 -13.24
N ALA A 118 -2.24 -8.53 -12.71
CA ALA A 118 -1.75 -9.65 -11.93
C ALA A 118 -2.65 -10.88 -12.06
N ARG A 119 -2.06 -12.07 -11.89
CA ARG A 119 -2.84 -13.31 -11.87
C ARG A 119 -3.77 -13.36 -10.65
N ARG A 120 -3.34 -12.78 -9.52
CA ARG A 120 -4.13 -12.76 -8.27
C ARG A 120 -5.43 -11.96 -8.40
N SER A 121 -5.44 -10.90 -9.21
CA SER A 121 -6.61 -10.06 -9.53
C SER A 121 -7.27 -10.43 -10.88
N HIS A 122 -7.02 -11.66 -11.40
CA HIS A 122 -7.55 -12.13 -12.68
C HIS A 122 -7.25 -11.23 -13.88
N HIS A 123 -6.09 -10.55 -13.83
CA HIS A 123 -5.60 -9.59 -14.85
C HIS A 123 -6.50 -8.37 -15.03
N ALA A 124 -7.32 -8.01 -14.05
CA ALA A 124 -7.99 -6.71 -14.03
C ALA A 124 -6.94 -5.60 -13.98
N ASN A 125 -7.20 -4.50 -14.70
CA ASN A 125 -6.41 -3.27 -14.56
C ASN A 125 -7.15 -2.33 -13.60
N GLU A 126 -6.96 -2.55 -12.31
CA GLU A 126 -7.61 -1.79 -11.25
C GLU A 126 -7.20 -0.32 -11.30
N VAL A 127 -5.93 -0.05 -11.61
CA VAL A 127 -5.39 1.31 -11.76
C VAL A 127 -6.16 2.07 -12.84
N GLN A 128 -6.36 1.44 -14.02
CA GLN A 128 -7.07 2.06 -15.12
C GLN A 128 -8.55 2.27 -14.80
N GLU A 129 -9.21 1.28 -14.18
CA GLU A 129 -10.62 1.36 -13.82
C GLU A 129 -10.87 2.50 -12.81
N ILE A 130 -10.00 2.67 -11.81
CA ILE A 130 -10.09 3.78 -10.85
C ILE A 130 -9.81 5.13 -11.53
N ARG A 131 -8.81 5.20 -12.42
CA ARG A 131 -8.52 6.43 -13.19
C ARG A 131 -9.67 6.86 -14.08
N GLU A 132 -10.33 5.92 -14.74
CA GLU A 132 -11.50 6.19 -15.58
C GLU A 132 -12.68 6.70 -14.77
N LEU A 133 -12.88 6.16 -13.56
CA LEU A 133 -13.88 6.65 -12.62
C LEU A 133 -13.58 8.07 -12.15
N MET A 134 -12.30 8.35 -11.82
CA MET A 134 -11.80 9.64 -11.31
C MET A 134 -11.18 10.49 -12.43
N ASN A 135 -11.83 10.54 -13.59
CA ASN A 135 -11.29 11.11 -14.83
C ASN A 135 -11.04 12.63 -14.78
N ASN A 136 -11.62 13.33 -13.82
CA ASN A 136 -11.40 14.77 -13.57
C ASN A 136 -10.28 15.04 -12.57
N SER A 137 -9.72 14.00 -11.95
CA SER A 137 -8.67 14.10 -10.93
C SER A 137 -7.30 13.76 -11.50
N TYR A 138 -6.24 14.16 -10.81
CA TYR A 138 -4.87 13.84 -11.11
C TYR A 138 -4.45 12.58 -10.37
N SER A 139 -3.55 11.78 -10.96
CA SER A 139 -3.10 10.57 -10.28
C SER A 139 -1.64 10.21 -10.60
N VAL A 140 -1.00 9.55 -9.63
CA VAL A 140 0.35 8.99 -9.74
C VAL A 140 0.32 7.55 -9.30
N PHE A 141 0.80 6.65 -10.17
CA PHE A 141 0.94 5.23 -9.85
C PHE A 141 2.42 4.86 -9.74
N ALA A 142 2.82 4.28 -8.61
CA ALA A 142 4.15 3.73 -8.41
C ALA A 142 4.09 2.21 -8.21
N LYS A 143 4.83 1.49 -9.05
CA LYS A 143 4.99 0.04 -8.87
C LYS A 143 5.81 -0.24 -7.62
N ASN A 144 5.31 -1.15 -6.79
CA ASN A 144 6.05 -1.71 -5.66
C ASN A 144 6.05 -3.24 -5.64
N TYR A 145 5.41 -3.86 -6.63
CA TYR A 145 5.45 -5.30 -6.86
C TYR A 145 5.41 -5.59 -8.35
N HIS A 146 6.56 -6.00 -8.92
CA HIS A 146 6.64 -6.43 -10.30
C HIS A 146 7.47 -7.71 -10.37
N CYS A 147 6.80 -8.85 -10.40
CA CYS A 147 7.42 -10.17 -10.48
C CYS A 147 6.86 -10.97 -11.64
N GLN A 148 7.74 -11.54 -12.46
CA GLN A 148 7.36 -12.31 -13.64
C GLN A 148 6.66 -13.62 -13.29
N PHE A 149 7.04 -14.25 -12.18
CA PHE A 149 6.39 -15.47 -11.73
C PHE A 149 6.71 -15.78 -10.26
N ILE A 150 5.71 -15.75 -9.41
CA ILE A 150 5.81 -16.13 -8.00
C ILE A 150 5.39 -17.60 -7.88
N PRO A 151 6.32 -18.52 -7.54
CA PRO A 151 6.10 -19.96 -7.60
C PRO A 151 5.31 -20.53 -6.40
N VAL A 152 4.91 -19.69 -5.47
CA VAL A 152 4.26 -20.11 -4.23
C VAL A 152 2.78 -19.69 -4.19
N PRO A 153 1.92 -20.50 -3.53
CA PRO A 153 2.19 -21.88 -3.11
C PRO A 153 2.29 -22.81 -4.34
N VAL A 154 3.05 -23.90 -4.21
CA VAL A 154 3.38 -24.77 -5.37
C VAL A 154 2.14 -25.37 -6.04
N TYR A 155 1.08 -25.68 -5.25
CA TYR A 155 -0.18 -26.22 -5.77
C TYR A 155 -1.03 -25.21 -6.56
N GLU A 156 -0.84 -23.91 -6.31
CA GLU A 156 -1.54 -22.83 -7.00
C GLU A 156 -0.68 -21.56 -7.04
N PRO A 157 0.36 -21.48 -7.89
CA PRO A 157 1.26 -20.33 -7.89
C PRO A 157 0.54 -18.99 -8.06
N MET A 158 0.96 -17.97 -7.32
CA MET A 158 0.47 -16.60 -7.50
C MET A 158 0.75 -16.09 -8.92
N GLY A 159 1.86 -16.54 -9.52
CA GLY A 159 2.21 -16.23 -10.90
C GLY A 159 2.68 -14.80 -11.11
N TYR A 160 2.34 -14.20 -12.26
CA TYR A 160 2.70 -12.84 -12.61
C TYR A 160 1.97 -11.81 -11.74
N VAL A 161 2.72 -10.82 -11.26
CA VAL A 161 2.18 -9.65 -10.54
C VAL A 161 2.82 -8.37 -11.09
N ARG A 162 2.03 -7.36 -11.40
CA ARG A 162 2.39 -5.96 -11.58
C ARG A 162 1.35 -5.11 -10.88
N GLY A 163 1.72 -4.59 -9.71
CA GLY A 163 0.87 -3.80 -8.83
C GLY A 163 1.69 -2.77 -8.06
N GLY A 164 1.02 -1.95 -7.28
CA GLY A 164 1.68 -0.86 -6.59
C GLY A 164 0.77 -0.07 -5.68
N MET A 165 0.98 1.25 -5.73
CA MET A 165 0.21 2.25 -5.01
C MET A 165 -0.26 3.33 -5.96
N LEU A 166 -1.42 3.93 -5.67
CA LEU A 166 -2.00 5.02 -6.44
C LEU A 166 -2.32 6.18 -5.51
N THR A 167 -1.82 7.36 -5.85
CA THR A 167 -2.25 8.63 -5.21
C THR A 167 -3.14 9.36 -6.18
N ILE A 168 -4.33 9.78 -5.74
CA ILE A 168 -5.31 10.56 -6.51
C ILE A 168 -5.48 11.91 -5.83
N SER A 169 -5.64 12.95 -6.61
CA SER A 169 -5.82 14.33 -6.14
C SER A 169 -6.78 15.10 -7.04
N ASP A 170 -7.67 15.87 -6.46
CA ASP A 170 -8.51 16.84 -7.20
C ASP A 170 -7.73 18.09 -7.62
N PHE A 171 -6.51 18.27 -7.08
CA PHE A 171 -5.62 19.38 -7.42
C PHE A 171 -4.47 18.93 -8.31
N PRO A 172 -3.99 19.81 -9.21
CA PRO A 172 -2.85 19.54 -10.06
C PRO A 172 -1.58 19.22 -9.23
N ILE A 173 -0.95 18.12 -9.56
CA ILE A 173 0.29 17.67 -8.92
C ILE A 173 1.46 18.33 -9.66
N SER A 174 2.23 19.19 -8.96
CA SER A 174 3.38 19.88 -9.55
C SER A 174 4.59 18.98 -9.73
N LYS A 175 4.78 18.02 -8.84
CA LYS A 175 5.86 17.05 -8.87
C LYS A 175 5.46 15.78 -8.14
N ALA A 176 5.86 14.64 -8.69
CA ALA A 176 5.67 13.34 -8.06
C ALA A 176 6.97 12.52 -8.10
N GLU A 177 7.29 11.88 -6.99
CA GLU A 177 8.48 11.06 -6.82
C GLU A 177 8.12 9.73 -6.16
N ARG A 178 8.74 8.63 -6.64
CA ARG A 178 8.79 7.35 -5.95
C ARG A 178 10.10 7.27 -5.17
N HIS A 179 10.03 7.00 -3.88
CA HIS A 179 11.20 6.78 -3.02
C HIS A 179 11.24 5.32 -2.59
N ALA A 180 12.31 4.62 -2.94
CA ALA A 180 12.45 3.20 -2.61
C ALA A 180 12.74 2.98 -1.12
N TYR A 181 12.15 1.92 -0.58
CA TYR A 181 12.61 1.32 0.68
C TYR A 181 13.68 0.26 0.40
N PRO A 182 14.58 -0.02 1.36
CA PRO A 182 15.62 -1.00 1.15
C PRO A 182 15.04 -2.41 1.06
N LEU A 183 15.47 -3.16 0.06
CA LEU A 183 15.17 -4.59 -0.05
C LEU A 183 16.33 -5.39 0.56
N ILE A 184 16.09 -6.04 1.70
CA ILE A 184 17.09 -6.88 2.37
C ILE A 184 16.79 -8.34 2.04
N ALA A 185 17.25 -8.79 0.89
CA ALA A 185 17.20 -10.20 0.50
C ALA A 185 18.32 -10.53 -0.47
N SER A 186 18.87 -11.75 -0.34
CA SER A 186 19.84 -12.28 -1.28
C SER A 186 19.15 -12.83 -2.53
N TRP A 187 19.90 -12.84 -3.65
CA TRP A 187 19.50 -13.65 -4.81
C TRP A 187 19.48 -15.14 -4.45
N PRO A 188 18.50 -15.96 -4.91
CA PRO A 188 17.42 -15.58 -5.83
C PRO A 188 16.16 -15.03 -5.14
N ASN A 189 16.06 -15.03 -3.81
CA ASN A 189 14.84 -14.71 -3.07
C ASN A 189 14.33 -13.29 -3.37
N LYS A 190 15.22 -12.32 -3.56
CA LYS A 190 14.85 -10.94 -3.89
C LYS A 190 13.99 -10.81 -5.15
N LEU A 191 14.11 -11.76 -6.10
CA LEU A 191 13.35 -11.75 -7.37
C LEU A 191 11.83 -11.98 -7.18
N PHE A 192 11.39 -12.34 -5.98
CA PHE A 192 10.01 -12.68 -5.65
C PHE A 192 9.39 -11.73 -4.62
N LEU A 193 10.17 -10.78 -4.12
CA LEU A 193 9.73 -9.83 -3.09
C LEU A 193 9.27 -8.52 -3.69
N LEU A 194 8.60 -7.72 -2.87
CA LEU A 194 8.14 -6.39 -3.25
C LEU A 194 9.29 -5.38 -3.16
N ASP A 195 9.36 -4.50 -4.16
CA ASP A 195 10.19 -3.29 -4.17
C ASP A 195 9.43 -2.15 -3.47
N ARG A 196 9.29 -2.28 -2.15
CA ARG A 196 8.53 -1.36 -1.32
C ARG A 196 9.00 0.08 -1.49
N CYS A 197 8.07 1.04 -1.39
CA CYS A 197 8.35 2.46 -1.58
C CYS A 197 7.28 3.33 -0.90
N PHE A 198 7.47 4.63 -0.96
CA PHE A 198 6.40 5.61 -0.81
C PHE A 198 6.36 6.53 -2.04
N ILE A 199 5.17 7.08 -2.33
CA ILE A 199 4.97 8.13 -3.33
C ILE A 199 4.98 9.46 -2.60
N LEU A 200 5.74 10.44 -3.08
CA LEU A 200 5.70 11.82 -2.64
C LEU A 200 5.10 12.68 -3.74
N THR A 201 4.06 13.44 -3.40
CA THR A 201 3.42 14.42 -4.30
C THR A 201 3.47 15.81 -3.71
N ARG A 202 3.63 16.85 -4.57
CA ARG A 202 3.74 18.25 -4.19
C ARG A 202 2.64 19.10 -4.77
N PHE A 203 2.12 20.00 -3.95
CA PHE A 203 1.08 20.95 -4.27
C PHE A 203 1.53 22.33 -3.81
N PRO A 204 1.84 23.28 -4.72
CA PRO A 204 2.24 24.63 -4.36
C PRO A 204 1.11 25.39 -3.66
N LEU A 205 1.46 26.22 -2.68
CA LEU A 205 0.54 27.05 -1.90
C LEU A 205 0.85 28.52 -2.14
N ALA A 206 -0.16 29.40 -1.99
CA ALA A 206 -0.04 30.85 -2.18
C ALA A 206 1.02 31.54 -1.30
N ASN A 207 1.41 30.92 -0.18
CA ASN A 207 2.44 31.42 0.70
C ASN A 207 3.89 31.03 0.28
N GLY A 208 4.06 30.46 -0.92
CA GLY A 208 5.34 30.02 -1.47
C GLY A 208 5.91 28.73 -0.82
N LYS A 209 5.10 28.03 -0.06
CA LYS A 209 5.41 26.68 0.47
C LYS A 209 4.65 25.62 -0.31
N ASP A 210 4.98 24.35 -0.05
CA ASP A 210 4.25 23.23 -0.61
C ASP A 210 3.45 22.49 0.47
N LEU A 211 2.30 21.97 0.08
CA LEU A 211 1.74 20.79 0.74
C LEU A 211 2.41 19.56 0.12
N VAL A 212 3.02 18.73 0.96
CA VAL A 212 3.71 17.50 0.55
C VAL A 212 2.97 16.30 1.14
N ILE A 213 2.43 15.45 0.26
CA ILE A 213 1.70 14.26 0.65
C ILE A 213 2.54 13.02 0.32
N LEU A 214 2.70 12.14 1.31
CA LEU A 214 3.40 10.87 1.19
C LEU A 214 2.39 9.73 1.33
N ASN A 215 2.27 8.90 0.29
CA ASN A 215 1.50 7.65 0.32
C ASN A 215 2.49 6.51 0.58
N THR A 216 2.37 5.80 1.70
CA THR A 216 3.32 4.75 2.10
C THR A 216 2.67 3.37 2.17
N HIS A 217 3.48 2.34 1.85
CA HIS A 217 3.15 0.94 2.11
C HIS A 217 4.41 0.21 2.59
N ASN A 218 4.55 0.12 3.91
CA ASN A 218 5.71 -0.46 4.57
C ASN A 218 5.69 -1.99 4.53
N SER A 219 6.84 -2.62 4.83
CA SER A 219 6.98 -4.08 4.78
C SER A 219 6.12 -4.80 5.81
N ALA A 220 5.30 -5.76 5.33
CA ALA A 220 4.63 -6.77 6.14
C ALA A 220 5.55 -7.97 6.37
N TYR A 221 5.22 -8.85 7.31
CA TYR A 221 5.83 -10.18 7.55
C TYR A 221 7.36 -10.20 7.71
N VAL A 222 7.98 -9.05 8.02
CA VAL A 222 9.43 -8.97 8.14
C VAL A 222 9.86 -9.35 9.55
N THR A 223 10.61 -10.44 9.67
CA THR A 223 11.26 -10.88 10.90
C THR A 223 12.48 -10.03 11.27
N ASP A 224 13.09 -9.36 10.28
CA ASP A 224 14.22 -8.44 10.51
C ASP A 224 13.74 -7.07 10.98
N LYS A 225 13.80 -6.84 12.28
CA LYS A 225 13.49 -5.53 12.89
C LYS A 225 14.32 -4.37 12.30
N ASN A 226 15.54 -4.64 11.83
CA ASN A 226 16.41 -3.61 11.25
C ASN A 226 15.87 -3.08 9.91
N LEU A 227 15.20 -3.91 9.11
CA LEU A 227 14.60 -3.45 7.85
C LEU A 227 13.52 -2.41 8.13
N ARG A 228 12.60 -2.68 9.05
CA ARG A 228 11.53 -1.74 9.42
C ARG A 228 12.06 -0.43 9.98
N ILE A 229 13.09 -0.50 10.84
CA ILE A 229 13.76 0.70 11.34
C ILE A 229 14.36 1.53 10.20
N LYS A 230 14.95 0.87 9.20
CA LYS A 230 15.50 1.57 8.02
C LYS A 230 14.41 2.20 7.16
N GLU A 231 13.31 1.50 6.88
CA GLU A 231 12.15 2.05 6.15
C GLU A 231 11.61 3.30 6.86
N LEU A 232 11.33 3.18 8.16
CA LEU A 232 10.87 4.30 8.97
C LEU A 232 11.83 5.48 8.95
N LYS A 233 13.14 5.22 9.08
CA LYS A 233 14.16 6.28 9.03
C LYS A 233 14.18 7.00 7.69
N ILE A 234 13.97 6.31 6.58
CA ILE A 234 13.94 6.94 5.25
C ILE A 234 12.75 7.88 5.13
N ILE A 235 11.53 7.40 5.40
CA ILE A 235 10.33 8.24 5.27
C ILE A 235 10.33 9.38 6.29
N THR A 236 10.67 9.13 7.56
CA THR A 236 10.69 10.18 8.60
C THR A 236 11.78 11.23 8.35
N ASN A 237 12.94 10.84 7.81
CA ASN A 237 13.95 11.80 7.40
C ASN A 237 13.44 12.69 6.26
N LYS A 238 12.73 12.12 5.28
CA LYS A 238 12.12 12.90 4.19
C LYS A 238 11.04 13.84 4.71
N MET A 239 10.20 13.38 5.61
CA MET A 239 9.19 14.22 6.28
C MET A 239 9.84 15.41 7.02
N LYS A 240 10.90 15.15 7.79
CA LYS A 240 11.67 16.20 8.50
C LYS A 240 12.34 17.19 7.56
N GLU A 241 12.94 16.68 6.47
CA GLU A 241 13.56 17.51 5.43
C GLU A 241 12.55 18.48 4.83
N GLU A 242 11.36 17.98 4.44
CA GLU A 242 10.32 18.83 3.86
C GLU A 242 9.77 19.85 4.88
N PHE A 243 9.52 19.43 6.11
CA PHE A 243 9.08 20.34 7.17
C PHE A 243 10.13 21.41 7.49
N SER A 244 11.42 21.08 7.46
CA SER A 244 12.50 22.06 7.69
C SER A 244 12.59 23.17 6.63
N LYS A 245 12.03 22.93 5.43
CA LYS A 245 11.84 23.93 4.36
C LYS A 245 10.62 24.83 4.60
N GLY A 246 9.86 24.56 5.66
CA GLY A 246 8.60 25.24 5.99
C GLY A 246 7.39 24.66 5.27
N ASN A 247 7.51 23.53 4.58
CA ASN A 247 6.43 22.85 3.91
C ASN A 247 5.45 22.21 4.92
N TYR A 248 4.25 22.01 4.50
CA TYR A 248 3.23 21.22 5.21
C TYR A 248 3.35 19.76 4.79
N VAL A 249 3.45 18.85 5.74
CA VAL A 249 3.73 17.45 5.44
C VAL A 249 2.65 16.54 6.01
N VAL A 250 2.09 15.69 5.14
CA VAL A 250 1.15 14.64 5.49
C VAL A 250 1.67 13.31 4.95
N ALA A 251 1.86 12.33 5.81
CA ALA A 251 2.19 10.97 5.40
C ALA A 251 1.08 10.03 5.84
N GLY A 252 0.54 9.23 4.93
CA GLY A 252 -0.55 8.29 5.20
C GLY A 252 -0.43 7.01 4.41
N GLY A 253 -1.17 5.99 4.83
CA GLY A 253 -1.22 4.69 4.18
C GLY A 253 -1.07 3.53 5.14
N ASP A 254 -0.68 2.37 4.61
CA ASP A 254 -0.42 1.15 5.37
C ASP A 254 1.02 1.11 5.89
N TRP A 255 1.18 1.37 7.18
CA TRP A 255 2.48 1.34 7.85
C TRP A 255 2.92 -0.06 8.27
N ASN A 256 2.03 -1.05 8.20
CA ASN A 256 2.28 -2.41 8.69
C ASN A 256 2.83 -2.48 10.13
N ALA A 257 2.51 -1.48 10.94
CA ALA A 257 2.92 -1.31 12.32
C ALA A 257 1.82 -0.58 13.09
N ASN A 258 1.60 -0.91 14.35
CA ASN A 258 0.69 -0.11 15.19
C ASN A 258 1.26 1.30 15.41
N PRO A 259 0.41 2.32 15.52
CA PRO A 259 0.86 3.66 15.88
C PRO A 259 1.48 3.65 17.31
N PRO A 260 2.33 4.62 17.64
CA PRO A 260 2.97 4.69 18.94
C PRO A 260 1.94 4.77 20.06
N GLY A 261 2.21 4.04 21.15
CA GLY A 261 1.33 4.06 22.32
C GLY A 261 -0.05 3.42 22.11
N TYR A 262 -0.26 2.76 20.94
CA TYR A 262 -1.50 2.01 20.72
C TYR A 262 -1.63 0.87 21.71
N GLU A 263 -2.72 0.92 22.48
CA GLU A 263 -3.16 -0.17 23.32
C GLU A 263 -4.53 -0.63 22.85
N PRO A 264 -4.68 -1.91 22.45
CA PRO A 264 -5.94 -2.42 21.95
C PRO A 264 -7.01 -2.38 23.03
N ALA A 265 -8.17 -1.80 22.71
CA ALA A 265 -9.33 -1.88 23.58
C ALA A 265 -9.91 -3.29 23.55
N ASP A 266 -10.35 -3.81 24.69
CA ASP A 266 -11.08 -5.06 24.75
C ASP A 266 -12.42 -4.93 24.02
N ASN A 267 -12.58 -5.68 22.91
CA ASN A 267 -13.85 -5.85 22.18
C ASN A 267 -14.64 -4.56 21.89
N TYR A 268 -13.98 -3.53 21.35
CA TYR A 268 -14.66 -2.29 20.97
C TYR A 268 -15.51 -2.47 19.69
N ASN A 269 -16.75 -2.00 19.70
CA ASN A 269 -17.68 -2.12 18.56
C ASN A 269 -17.86 -3.56 18.01
N GLY A 270 -17.68 -4.58 18.85
CA GLY A 270 -17.76 -5.98 18.48
C GLY A 270 -16.55 -6.52 17.71
N HIS A 271 -15.47 -5.76 17.58
CA HIS A 271 -14.19 -6.23 17.05
C HIS A 271 -13.30 -6.78 18.16
N LYS A 272 -12.53 -7.83 17.84
CA LYS A 272 -11.52 -8.40 18.71
C LYS A 272 -10.16 -7.81 18.37
N PHE A 273 -9.76 -6.78 19.09
CA PHE A 273 -8.48 -6.12 18.84
C PHE A 273 -7.28 -6.94 19.33
N PHE A 274 -6.17 -6.83 18.62
CA PHE A 274 -4.87 -7.31 19.07
C PHE A 274 -3.79 -6.24 18.84
N LYS A 275 -2.70 -6.35 19.58
CA LYS A 275 -1.50 -5.53 19.39
C LYS A 275 -0.58 -6.24 18.40
N SER A 276 -0.20 -5.57 17.33
CA SER A 276 0.82 -6.07 16.42
C SER A 276 2.16 -6.22 17.15
N GLU A 277 2.95 -7.22 16.77
CA GLU A 277 4.33 -7.37 17.24
C GLU A 277 5.21 -6.18 16.89
N VAL A 278 4.75 -5.37 15.93
CA VAL A 278 5.45 -4.19 15.44
C VAL A 278 4.68 -2.94 15.81
N GLN A 279 5.36 -2.09 16.57
CA GLN A 279 4.89 -0.75 16.89
C GLN A 279 5.87 0.28 16.38
N MET A 280 5.34 1.45 16.02
CA MET A 280 6.15 2.63 15.73
C MET A 280 6.77 3.15 17.03
N ASP A 281 8.04 3.53 16.98
CA ASP A 281 8.69 4.23 18.08
C ASP A 281 8.23 5.69 18.09
N LEU A 282 7.78 6.17 19.27
CA LEU A 282 7.43 7.57 19.49
C LEU A 282 8.56 8.53 19.10
N ASN A 283 9.81 8.10 19.30
CA ASN A 283 11.00 8.91 19.00
C ASN A 283 11.39 8.87 17.50
N SER A 284 10.68 8.10 16.68
CA SER A 284 10.96 8.05 15.22
C SER A 284 10.69 9.39 14.53
N ILE A 285 9.80 10.21 15.08
CA ILE A 285 9.43 11.54 14.61
C ILE A 285 9.61 12.54 15.75
N PRO A 286 10.06 13.80 15.48
CA PRO A 286 10.22 14.83 16.50
C PRO A 286 8.91 15.15 17.23
N GLU A 287 9.03 15.72 18.41
CA GLU A 287 7.90 16.26 19.18
C GLU A 287 7.10 17.29 18.35
N GLY A 288 5.78 17.32 18.58
CA GLY A 288 4.84 18.22 17.91
C GLY A 288 4.18 17.65 16.66
N TRP A 289 4.67 16.53 16.11
CA TRP A 289 3.96 15.83 15.05
C TRP A 289 2.77 15.04 15.60
N ILE A 290 1.69 14.92 14.81
CA ILE A 290 0.45 14.27 15.22
C ILE A 290 0.31 12.94 14.51
N TRP A 291 0.09 11.88 15.28
CA TRP A 291 -0.32 10.55 14.81
C TRP A 291 -1.84 10.53 14.73
N ALA A 292 -2.37 10.61 13.52
CA ALA A 292 -3.80 10.72 13.25
C ALA A 292 -4.39 9.34 12.95
N TYR A 293 -4.91 8.67 13.96
CA TYR A 293 -5.60 7.38 13.87
C TYR A 293 -6.89 7.39 14.70
N ASP A 294 -7.77 6.46 14.41
CA ASP A 294 -8.99 6.22 15.17
C ASP A 294 -8.84 4.91 15.96
N ASN A 295 -8.97 4.97 17.26
CA ASN A 295 -8.90 3.79 18.13
C ASN A 295 -10.25 3.08 18.32
N LYS A 296 -11.32 3.53 17.64
CA LYS A 296 -12.68 3.03 17.76
C LYS A 296 -13.06 1.99 16.73
N ALA A 297 -12.33 1.92 15.62
CA ALA A 297 -12.53 0.92 14.57
C ALA A 297 -11.19 0.41 14.04
N PRO A 298 -11.10 -0.88 13.70
CA PRO A 298 -9.85 -1.44 13.19
C PRO A 298 -9.65 -1.09 11.71
N THR A 299 -8.40 -0.92 11.31
CA THR A 299 -8.06 -0.75 9.90
C THR A 299 -7.65 -2.06 9.21
N ASN A 300 -7.25 -3.10 9.95
CA ASN A 300 -6.82 -4.37 9.40
C ASN A 300 -7.37 -5.56 10.19
N ARG A 301 -7.58 -6.69 9.50
CA ARG A 301 -7.94 -7.98 10.07
C ARG A 301 -6.93 -9.08 9.71
N GLN A 302 -6.80 -10.09 10.56
CA GLN A 302 -6.08 -11.30 10.22
C GLN A 302 -6.88 -12.20 9.25
N ASN A 303 -6.20 -12.74 8.23
CA ASN A 303 -6.79 -13.48 7.10
C ASN A 303 -6.65 -15.01 7.19
N TYR A 304 -6.44 -15.58 8.36
CA TYR A 304 -6.32 -17.05 8.49
C TYR A 304 -7.65 -17.80 8.24
N LYS A 305 -8.77 -17.09 8.24
CA LYS A 305 -10.13 -17.55 7.88
C LYS A 305 -10.96 -16.40 7.34
N SER A 306 -12.09 -16.71 6.71
CA SER A 306 -13.12 -15.72 6.34
C SER A 306 -13.51 -14.86 7.53
N PHE A 307 -13.83 -13.60 7.29
CA PHE A 307 -14.10 -12.64 8.35
C PHE A 307 -15.43 -12.92 9.06
N VAL A 308 -15.34 -13.02 10.38
CA VAL A 308 -16.48 -13.01 11.30
C VAL A 308 -16.19 -11.99 12.39
N LYS A 309 -17.04 -10.95 12.47
CA LYS A 309 -16.86 -9.88 13.46
C LYS A 309 -16.86 -10.47 14.88
N GLY A 310 -15.89 -10.06 15.69
CA GLY A 310 -15.68 -10.57 17.05
C GLY A 310 -14.89 -11.88 17.13
N GLU A 311 -14.61 -12.55 15.99
CA GLU A 311 -13.82 -13.78 15.98
C GLU A 311 -12.42 -13.58 15.39
N ASN A 312 -12.31 -12.89 14.23
CA ASN A 312 -11.02 -12.58 13.65
C ASN A 312 -10.35 -11.49 14.48
N PRO A 313 -9.09 -11.67 14.85
CA PRO A 313 -8.31 -10.57 15.43
C PRO A 313 -8.18 -9.40 14.45
N THR A 314 -8.32 -8.19 14.97
CA THR A 314 -8.23 -6.94 14.20
C THR A 314 -7.27 -5.96 14.87
N THR A 315 -6.69 -5.04 14.10
CA THR A 315 -5.72 -4.07 14.60
C THR A 315 -5.74 -2.78 13.78
N ILE A 316 -4.87 -1.83 14.13
CA ILE A 316 -4.68 -0.58 13.41
C ILE A 316 -3.30 -0.61 12.77
N LEU A 317 -3.24 -0.58 11.42
CA LEU A 317 -2.02 -0.51 10.63
C LEU A 317 -2.00 0.69 9.69
N ASP A 318 -3.19 1.26 9.42
CA ASP A 318 -3.39 2.38 8.51
C ASP A 318 -3.68 3.64 9.31
N TYR A 319 -2.91 4.69 9.07
CA TYR A 319 -3.07 5.98 9.75
C TYR A 319 -2.30 7.08 9.00
N PHE A 320 -2.48 8.31 9.46
CA PHE A 320 -1.73 9.46 8.97
C PHE A 320 -0.80 10.02 10.04
N VAL A 321 0.25 10.68 9.59
CA VAL A 321 1.17 11.48 10.40
C VAL A 321 1.24 12.86 9.77
N VAL A 322 0.98 13.91 10.57
CA VAL A 322 0.95 15.28 10.07
C VAL A 322 1.94 16.17 10.80
N SER A 323 2.53 17.12 10.07
CA SER A 323 3.53 18.05 10.61
C SER A 323 2.92 19.09 11.57
N PRO A 324 3.73 19.70 12.47
CA PRO A 324 3.25 20.63 13.51
C PRO A 324 2.52 21.88 13.00
N ASN A 325 2.78 22.30 11.75
CA ASN A 325 2.09 23.40 11.10
C ASN A 325 0.71 23.01 10.47
N ILE A 326 0.24 21.79 10.78
CA ILE A 326 -1.08 21.28 10.40
C ILE A 326 -1.90 21.06 11.66
N GLU A 327 -3.17 21.46 11.64
CA GLU A 327 -4.17 21.11 12.65
C GLU A 327 -4.91 19.85 12.22
N LEU A 328 -4.95 18.83 13.06
CA LEU A 328 -5.84 17.68 12.86
C LEU A 328 -7.23 18.02 13.39
N ILE A 329 -8.21 18.06 12.51
CA ILE A 329 -9.63 18.34 12.86
C ILE A 329 -10.33 17.01 13.20
N LYS A 330 -10.10 15.96 12.39
CA LYS A 330 -10.75 14.66 12.52
C LYS A 330 -9.85 13.54 12.02
N ALA A 331 -9.89 12.38 12.69
CA ALA A 331 -9.44 11.10 12.17
C ALA A 331 -10.52 10.06 12.46
N GLU A 332 -10.91 9.28 11.44
CA GLU A 332 -11.99 8.31 11.56
C GLU A 332 -11.76 7.13 10.61
N VAL A 333 -11.91 5.92 11.11
CA VAL A 333 -11.96 4.71 10.29
C VAL A 333 -13.40 4.49 9.81
N ILE A 334 -13.57 4.31 8.50
CA ILE A 334 -14.87 3.95 7.92
C ILE A 334 -14.97 2.41 7.97
N ASP A 335 -15.71 1.89 8.95
CA ASP A 335 -15.85 0.45 9.16
C ASP A 335 -16.75 -0.17 8.08
N LEU A 336 -16.14 -0.66 7.02
CA LEU A 336 -16.80 -1.41 5.93
C LEU A 336 -16.98 -2.90 6.29
N ASN A 337 -16.70 -3.31 7.53
CA ASN A 337 -16.72 -4.70 7.97
C ASN A 337 -15.84 -5.60 7.07
N PHE A 338 -14.77 -5.05 6.53
CA PHE A 338 -13.82 -5.76 5.67
C PHE A 338 -14.46 -6.48 4.47
N GLN A 339 -15.57 -5.95 3.94
CA GLN A 339 -16.35 -6.63 2.92
C GLN A 339 -15.58 -6.86 1.62
N ASP A 340 -14.75 -5.90 1.19
CA ASP A 340 -14.11 -5.92 -0.12
C ASP A 340 -12.57 -5.90 -0.05
N SER A 341 -12.00 -5.67 1.15
CA SER A 341 -10.56 -5.73 1.47
C SER A 341 -10.39 -6.24 2.90
N ASP A 342 -9.21 -6.70 3.25
CA ASP A 342 -8.79 -7.00 4.62
C ASP A 342 -8.36 -5.74 5.40
N HIS A 343 -8.47 -4.58 4.76
CA HIS A 343 -8.36 -3.29 5.41
C HIS A 343 -9.63 -2.47 5.28
N ASN A 344 -9.91 -1.63 6.28
CA ASN A 344 -10.90 -0.57 6.25
C ASN A 344 -10.22 0.77 5.93
N PRO A 345 -10.86 1.68 5.18
CA PRO A 345 -10.29 2.99 4.89
C PRO A 345 -10.26 3.89 6.13
N ILE A 346 -9.21 4.71 6.23
CA ILE A 346 -9.11 5.79 7.20
C ILE A 346 -9.26 7.15 6.51
N TYR A 347 -10.11 7.98 7.08
CA TYR A 347 -10.36 9.36 6.68
C TYR A 347 -9.76 10.32 7.69
N VAL A 348 -9.12 11.39 7.21
CA VAL A 348 -8.68 12.51 8.04
C VAL A 348 -9.10 13.84 7.44
N LYS A 349 -9.46 14.78 8.32
CA LYS A 349 -9.67 16.19 7.98
C LYS A 349 -8.63 17.02 8.70
N ILE A 350 -7.93 17.84 7.93
CA ILE A 350 -6.84 18.69 8.40
C ILE A 350 -7.07 20.14 8.03
N ARG A 351 -6.37 21.04 8.73
CA ARG A 351 -6.28 22.45 8.35
C ARG A 351 -4.82 22.91 8.35
N LEU A 352 -4.39 23.55 7.27
CA LEU A 352 -3.09 24.19 7.18
C LEU A 352 -3.10 25.46 8.04
N ARG A 353 -2.17 25.57 9.00
CA ARG A 353 -2.06 26.75 9.86
C ARG A 353 -1.33 27.87 9.09
N ASN A 354 -1.96 29.01 8.95
CA ASN A 354 -1.28 30.20 8.46
C ASN A 354 -0.26 30.66 9.53
N ASN A 355 1.02 30.53 9.23
CA ASN A 355 2.10 31.09 10.06
C ASN A 355 2.39 32.52 9.66
#